data_120804619519c4c9e7d787a5ff6f2455
#
_entry.id   120804619519c4c9e7d787a5ff6f2455
#
_cell.length_a   1.000
_cell.length_b   1.000
_cell.length_c   1.000
_cell.angle_alpha   90.00
_cell.angle_beta   90.00
_cell.angle_gamma   90.00
#
_symmetry.space_group_name_H-M   'P 1'
#
loop_
_entity.id
_entity.type
_entity.pdbx_description
1 polymer ?
#
loop_
_entity_poly.entity_id
_entity_poly.type
_entity_poly.pdbx_seq_one_letter_code
_entity_poly.pdbx_strand_id
1 'polypeptide(L)'
;MMRSGEYKGSPEFSEKDRAIIEWAEHVARGTASKRDDIYENVSNHLSDVALVELTMTICYLDMRNKFNDAMKVPIEEKNYIERSLNRKKDPAELKAYLQSVIDEWPEEFPEEIA
;
A
#
# COMPACT_ATOMS: atom_id res chain seq x y z
N MET A 1 -5.64 -8.85 -10.92
CA MET A 1 -4.82 -7.63 -10.95
C MET A 1 -5.14 -6.86 -12.23
N MET A 2 -5.39 -5.58 -12.10
CA MET A 2 -5.69 -4.73 -13.24
C MET A 2 -4.41 -4.45 -14.05
N ARG A 3 -4.50 -4.57 -15.35
CA ARG A 3 -3.39 -4.22 -16.23
C ARG A 3 -3.29 -2.69 -16.36
N SER A 4 -2.07 -2.22 -16.62
CA SER A 4 -1.83 -0.80 -16.85
C SER A 4 -2.77 -0.26 -17.94
N GLY A 5 -3.50 0.79 -17.63
CA GLY A 5 -4.43 1.44 -18.54
C GLY A 5 -5.86 0.90 -18.56
N GLU A 6 -6.12 -0.31 -18.04
CA GLU A 6 -7.48 -0.87 -18.03
C GLU A 6 -8.43 -0.07 -17.12
N TYR A 7 -7.91 0.51 -16.07
CA TYR A 7 -8.71 1.32 -15.14
C TYR A 7 -9.37 2.52 -15.81
N LYS A 8 -8.80 3.03 -16.90
CA LYS A 8 -9.29 4.24 -17.57
C LYS A 8 -10.70 4.08 -18.11
N GLY A 9 -11.07 2.88 -18.50
CA GLY A 9 -12.40 2.59 -19.03
C GLY A 9 -13.35 1.96 -18.01
N SER A 10 -12.89 1.70 -16.79
CA SER A 10 -13.71 1.02 -15.79
C SER A 10 -14.72 1.96 -15.14
N PRO A 11 -16.02 1.58 -15.09
CA PRO A 11 -17.03 2.37 -14.40
C PRO A 11 -16.89 2.33 -12.88
N GLU A 12 -16.08 1.42 -12.34
CA GLU A 12 -15.86 1.27 -10.90
C GLU A 12 -15.00 2.38 -10.31
N PHE A 13 -14.25 3.11 -11.15
CA PHE A 13 -13.35 4.16 -10.70
C PHE A 13 -13.92 5.54 -11.01
N SER A 14 -13.87 6.43 -10.02
CA SER A 14 -14.18 7.85 -10.21
C SER A 14 -13.06 8.56 -10.98
N GLU A 15 -13.30 9.79 -11.40
CA GLU A 15 -12.26 10.63 -12.01
C GLU A 15 -11.09 10.85 -11.06
N LYS A 16 -11.38 11.01 -9.77
CA LYS A 16 -10.36 11.13 -8.73
C LYS A 16 -9.49 9.86 -8.64
N ASP A 17 -10.12 8.70 -8.63
CA ASP A 17 -9.40 7.43 -8.59
C ASP A 17 -8.49 7.27 -9.80
N ARG A 18 -9.00 7.58 -10.98
CA ARG A 18 -8.21 7.52 -12.22
C ARG A 18 -7.02 8.45 -12.20
N ALA A 19 -7.21 9.67 -11.69
CA ALA A 19 -6.13 10.65 -11.57
C ALA A 19 -5.04 10.14 -10.63
N ILE A 20 -5.43 9.55 -9.51
CA ILE A 20 -4.49 9.00 -8.54
C ILE A 20 -3.70 7.82 -9.12
N ILE A 21 -4.38 6.89 -9.79
CA ILE A 21 -3.74 5.73 -10.39
C ILE A 21 -2.76 6.15 -11.50
N GLU A 22 -3.17 7.09 -12.34
CA GLU A 22 -2.32 7.59 -13.42
C GLU A 22 -1.06 8.28 -12.86
N TRP A 23 -1.24 9.10 -11.83
CA TRP A 23 -0.12 9.71 -11.13
C TRP A 23 0.83 8.66 -10.55
N ALA A 24 0.28 7.67 -9.86
CA ALA A 24 1.08 6.59 -9.27
C ALA A 24 1.88 5.81 -10.31
N GLU A 25 1.29 5.51 -11.46
CA GLU A 25 1.99 4.84 -12.56
C GLU A 25 3.17 5.65 -13.06
N HIS A 26 2.99 6.94 -13.27
CA HIS A 26 4.06 7.80 -13.79
C HIS A 26 5.16 8.06 -12.76
N VAL A 27 4.81 8.20 -11.49
CA VAL A 27 5.81 8.30 -10.42
C VAL A 27 6.66 7.04 -10.37
N ALA A 28 6.03 5.88 -10.37
CA ALA A 28 6.73 4.61 -10.31
C ALA A 28 7.63 4.36 -11.54
N ARG A 29 7.22 4.83 -12.71
CA ARG A 29 8.03 4.73 -13.93
C ARG A 29 9.12 5.78 -14.03
N GLY A 30 9.09 6.81 -13.19
CA GLY A 30 10.02 7.92 -13.28
C GLY A 30 9.71 8.90 -14.41
N THR A 31 8.49 8.91 -14.91
CA THR A 31 8.05 9.78 -16.02
C THR A 31 7.19 10.95 -15.60
N ALA A 32 6.86 11.06 -14.30
CA ALA A 32 5.96 12.09 -13.80
C ALA A 32 6.47 13.51 -14.08
N SER A 33 7.77 13.74 -14.01
CA SER A 33 8.37 15.07 -14.24
C SER A 33 8.20 15.57 -15.68
N LYS A 34 7.84 14.68 -16.61
CA LYS A 34 7.65 15.02 -18.02
C LYS A 34 6.17 15.19 -18.40
N ARG A 35 5.29 14.97 -17.43
CA ARG A 35 3.85 14.95 -17.68
C ARG A 35 3.14 15.91 -16.71
N ASP A 36 3.27 17.21 -17.00
CA ASP A 36 2.64 18.27 -16.20
C ASP A 36 1.11 18.17 -16.23
N ASP A 37 0.55 17.65 -17.30
CA ASP A 37 -0.89 17.43 -17.45
C ASP A 37 -1.43 16.44 -16.38
N ILE A 38 -0.67 15.40 -16.11
CA ILE A 38 -1.04 14.39 -15.09
C ILE A 38 -0.92 14.99 -13.70
N TYR A 39 0.13 15.77 -13.44
CA TYR A 39 0.31 16.48 -12.19
C TYR A 39 -0.86 17.45 -11.93
N GLU A 40 -1.22 18.25 -12.93
CA GLU A 40 -2.35 19.17 -12.79
C GLU A 40 -3.64 18.44 -12.51
N ASN A 41 -3.89 17.34 -13.21
CA ASN A 41 -5.11 16.57 -13.03
C ASN A 41 -5.24 16.03 -11.60
N VAL A 42 -4.18 15.41 -11.07
CA VAL A 42 -4.22 14.87 -9.70
C VAL A 42 -4.28 16.00 -8.66
N SER A 43 -3.65 17.14 -8.93
CA SER A 43 -3.67 18.30 -8.05
C SER A 43 -5.08 18.89 -7.91
N ASN A 44 -5.93 18.73 -8.93
CA ASN A 44 -7.31 19.19 -8.87
C ASN A 44 -8.17 18.34 -7.94
N HIS A 45 -7.74 17.14 -7.61
CA HIS A 45 -8.49 16.21 -6.77
C HIS A 45 -7.94 16.07 -5.36
N LEU A 46 -6.70 16.45 -5.11
CA LEU A 46 -6.04 16.30 -3.82
C LEU A 46 -5.48 17.62 -3.32
N SER A 47 -5.49 17.80 -2.00
CA SER A 47 -4.76 18.89 -1.38
C SER A 47 -3.26 18.70 -1.56
N ASP A 48 -2.48 19.77 -1.39
CA ASP A 48 -1.02 19.69 -1.49
C ASP A 48 -0.44 18.67 -0.49
N VAL A 49 -0.95 18.67 0.73
CA VAL A 49 -0.51 17.73 1.76
C VAL A 49 -0.83 16.30 1.37
N ALA A 50 -2.04 16.03 0.92
CA ALA A 50 -2.45 14.70 0.48
C ALA A 50 -1.64 14.21 -0.72
N LEU A 51 -1.34 15.10 -1.67
CA LEU A 51 -0.53 14.77 -2.83
C LEU A 51 0.91 14.42 -2.44
N VAL A 52 1.50 15.17 -1.52
CA VAL A 52 2.84 14.87 -1.01
C VAL A 52 2.86 13.52 -0.29
N GLU A 53 1.90 13.26 0.59
CA GLU A 53 1.80 11.99 1.30
C GLU A 53 1.63 10.81 0.35
N LEU A 54 0.76 10.95 -0.63
CA LEU A 54 0.55 9.92 -1.66
C LEU A 54 1.85 9.65 -2.42
N THR A 55 2.52 10.69 -2.86
CA THR A 55 3.75 10.56 -3.65
C THR A 55 4.86 9.92 -2.84
N MET A 56 5.01 10.30 -1.58
CA MET A 56 5.96 9.67 -0.67
C MET A 56 5.69 8.19 -0.48
N THR A 57 4.43 7.83 -0.33
CA THR A 57 4.02 6.42 -0.19
C THR A 57 4.36 5.63 -1.45
N ILE A 58 4.08 6.17 -2.62
CA ILE A 58 4.40 5.53 -3.90
C ILE A 58 5.91 5.29 -4.02
N CYS A 59 6.70 6.31 -3.73
CA CYS A 59 8.16 6.22 -3.79
C CYS A 59 8.72 5.20 -2.80
N TYR A 60 8.17 5.16 -1.60
CA TYR A 60 8.57 4.20 -0.57
C TYR A 60 8.30 2.76 -1.01
N LEU A 61 7.11 2.49 -1.53
CA LEU A 61 6.75 1.15 -2.00
C LEU A 61 7.60 0.74 -3.20
N ASP A 62 7.87 1.65 -4.11
CA ASP A 62 8.73 1.40 -5.28
C ASP A 62 10.16 1.09 -4.83
N MET A 63 10.69 1.86 -3.91
CA MET A 63 12.00 1.60 -3.31
C MET A 63 12.08 0.22 -2.66
N ARG A 64 11.08 -0.14 -1.87
CA ARG A 64 11.00 -1.45 -1.23
C ARG A 64 11.01 -2.57 -2.26
N ASN A 65 10.20 -2.43 -3.31
CA ASN A 65 10.12 -3.45 -4.36
C ASN A 65 11.46 -3.61 -5.08
N LYS A 66 12.09 -2.50 -5.42
CA LYS A 66 13.42 -2.52 -6.08
C LYS A 66 14.50 -3.11 -5.19
N PHE A 67 14.49 -2.75 -3.92
CA PHE A 67 15.43 -3.30 -2.94
C PHE A 67 15.25 -4.81 -2.81
N ASN A 68 14.01 -5.26 -2.61
CA ASN A 68 13.72 -6.67 -2.45
C ASN A 68 14.09 -7.48 -3.69
N ASP A 69 13.85 -6.92 -4.87
CA ASP A 69 14.19 -7.55 -6.13
C ASP A 69 15.72 -7.66 -6.29
N ALA A 70 16.43 -6.57 -6.09
CA ALA A 70 17.89 -6.52 -6.23
C ALA A 70 18.59 -7.44 -5.23
N MET A 71 18.11 -7.49 -4.01
CA MET A 71 18.67 -8.31 -2.93
C MET A 71 18.14 -9.73 -2.93
N LYS A 72 17.26 -10.05 -3.86
CA LYS A 72 16.64 -11.38 -4.00
C LYS A 72 15.94 -11.83 -2.72
N VAL A 73 15.32 -10.88 -2.02
CA VAL A 73 14.50 -11.18 -0.86
C VAL A 73 13.26 -11.93 -1.34
N PRO A 74 12.93 -13.09 -0.74
CA PRO A 74 11.75 -13.83 -1.17
C PRO A 74 10.49 -12.98 -1.04
N ILE A 75 9.72 -12.93 -2.13
CA ILE A 75 8.41 -12.28 -2.11
C ILE A 75 7.48 -13.16 -1.29
N GLU A 76 6.72 -12.55 -0.40
CA GLU A 76 5.70 -13.26 0.33
C GLU A 76 4.71 -13.89 -0.65
N GLU A 77 4.46 -15.17 -0.48
CA GLU A 77 3.49 -15.85 -1.30
C GLU A 77 2.10 -15.28 -1.08
N LYS A 78 1.26 -15.35 -2.11
CA LYS A 78 -0.10 -14.83 -2.09
C LYS A 78 -0.87 -15.20 -0.81
N ASN A 79 -0.66 -16.40 -0.30
CA ASN A 79 -1.37 -16.93 0.86
C ASN A 79 -0.49 -16.96 2.11
N TYR A 80 0.56 -16.15 2.17
CA TYR A 80 1.49 -16.15 3.28
C TYR A 80 0.78 -15.97 4.63
N ILE A 81 -0.09 -14.98 4.71
CA ILE A 81 -0.83 -14.70 5.94
C ILE A 81 -1.75 -15.86 6.29
N GLU A 82 -2.48 -16.39 5.31
CA GLU A 82 -3.34 -17.55 5.52
C GLU A 82 -2.54 -18.76 5.99
N ARG A 83 -1.40 -19.01 5.39
CA ARG A 83 -0.52 -20.11 5.81
C ARG A 83 0.02 -19.90 7.21
N SER A 84 0.38 -18.66 7.55
CA SER A 84 0.86 -18.34 8.90
C SER A 84 -0.20 -18.54 9.96
N LEU A 85 -1.45 -18.20 9.63
CA LEU A 85 -2.56 -18.28 10.57
C LEU A 85 -3.21 -19.66 10.62
N ASN A 86 -3.34 -20.33 9.47
CA ASN A 86 -4.14 -21.54 9.35
C ASN A 86 -3.31 -22.82 9.26
N ARG A 87 -2.11 -22.72 8.72
CA ARG A 87 -1.31 -23.91 8.44
C ARG A 87 -0.70 -24.48 9.70
N LYS A 88 -1.03 -25.73 9.98
CA LYS A 88 -0.50 -26.48 11.12
C LYS A 88 -0.74 -25.83 12.47
N LYS A 89 -1.60 -24.85 12.54
CA LYS A 89 -1.96 -24.26 13.82
C LYS A 89 -3.32 -24.77 14.25
N ASP A 90 -3.35 -25.17 15.50
CA ASP A 90 -4.61 -25.54 16.14
C ASP A 90 -5.43 -24.24 16.33
N PRO A 91 -6.67 -24.18 15.88
CA PRO A 91 -7.56 -23.04 16.13
C PRO A 91 -7.63 -22.67 17.62
N ALA A 92 -7.56 -23.65 18.51
CA ALA A 92 -7.58 -23.40 19.95
C ALA A 92 -6.32 -22.65 20.41
N GLU A 93 -5.15 -22.99 19.86
CA GLU A 93 -3.90 -22.29 20.18
C GLU A 93 -3.92 -20.86 19.67
N LEU A 94 -4.43 -20.64 18.46
CA LEU A 94 -4.57 -19.31 17.91
C LEU A 94 -5.52 -18.45 18.73
N LYS A 95 -6.64 -19.03 19.13
CA LYS A 95 -7.61 -18.36 20.00
C LYS A 95 -7.01 -18.00 21.36
N ALA A 96 -6.27 -18.90 21.94
CA ALA A 96 -5.58 -18.67 23.21
C ALA A 96 -4.56 -17.54 23.10
N TYR A 97 -3.80 -17.50 22.01
CA TYR A 97 -2.84 -16.42 21.76
C TYR A 97 -3.55 -15.08 21.62
N LEU A 98 -4.61 -15.01 20.82
CA LEU A 98 -5.36 -13.78 20.63
C LEU A 98 -6.01 -13.33 21.94
N GLN A 99 -6.48 -14.26 22.75
CA GLN A 99 -7.06 -13.94 24.04
C GLN A 99 -6.01 -13.36 25.00
N SER A 100 -4.79 -13.89 24.98
CA SER A 100 -3.70 -13.35 25.79
C SER A 100 -3.34 -11.92 25.39
N VAL A 101 -3.38 -11.61 24.10
CA VAL A 101 -3.14 -10.25 23.61
C VAL A 101 -4.23 -9.31 24.12
N ILE A 102 -5.48 -9.76 24.12
CA ILE A 102 -6.62 -8.97 24.61
C ILE A 102 -6.51 -8.75 26.11
N ASP A 103 -6.18 -9.79 26.88
CA ASP A 103 -6.08 -9.72 28.34
C ASP A 103 -4.96 -8.81 28.80
N GLU A 104 -3.87 -8.74 28.04
CA GLU A 104 -2.74 -7.88 28.33
C GLU A 104 -2.83 -6.52 27.63
N TRP A 105 -3.96 -6.25 26.98
CA TRP A 105 -4.14 -5.00 26.26
C TRP A 105 -4.05 -3.81 27.22
N PRO A 106 -3.17 -2.86 26.95
CA PRO A 106 -3.01 -1.70 27.83
C PRO A 106 -4.23 -0.78 27.78
N GLU A 107 -4.62 -0.22 28.92
CA GLU A 107 -5.69 0.76 28.95
C GLU A 107 -5.29 2.04 28.21
N GLU A 108 -4.02 2.38 28.25
CA GLU A 108 -3.44 3.48 27.50
C GLU A 108 -2.16 3.00 26.83
N PHE A 109 -1.98 3.38 25.56
CA PHE A 109 -0.72 3.13 24.91
C PHE A 109 0.35 4.08 25.44
N PRO A 110 1.58 3.62 25.64
CA PRO A 110 2.66 4.50 26.04
C PRO A 110 2.84 5.62 25.01
N GLU A 111 3.19 6.83 25.51
CA GLU A 111 3.49 7.94 24.61
C GLU A 111 4.63 7.54 23.68
N GLU A 112 4.48 7.92 22.41
CA GLU A 112 5.56 7.67 21.45
C GLU A 112 6.81 8.42 21.87
N ILE A 113 7.89 7.70 21.85
CA ILE A 113 9.22 8.29 22.01
C ILE A 113 9.57 8.86 20.65
N ALA A 114 9.55 10.18 20.57
CA ALA A 114 9.88 10.87 19.35
C ALA A 114 11.37 10.75 19.02
#